data_8dd504de91508d20e023cc2de12f9c66
#
_entry.id   8dd504de91508d20e023cc2de12f9c66
#
_cell.length_a   1.000
_cell.length_b   1.000
_cell.length_c   1.000
_cell.angle_alpha   90.00
_cell.angle_beta   90.00
_cell.angle_gamma   90.00
#
_symmetry.space_group_name_H-M   'P 1'
#
loop_
_entity.id
_entity.type
_entity.pdbx_description
1 polymer ?
#
loop_
_entity_poly.entity_id
_entity_poly.type
_entity_poly.pdbx_seq_one_letter_code
_entity_poly.pdbx_strand_id
1 'polypeptide(L)'
;VACIATTNDHGVTNYKSKRFSTFTGDLRRCADWLSENNCKDVCMESTGKYWIPIYNILEHTCNIVLAHPKYVKAIRGKKTDKRDAKWIADIFKHDLVSGSFIPPADIRQLRDLVRYHWKLTNFNGGEKNRAQNCLTVSNIKLDDVFSDVFGKAASAITTRLLESNEPFDVKPYLTKNIKKPIEQIQAAEDGEMCAEQAEKLRIIRSHMDSLELCEADL
;
A
#
# COMPACT_ATOMS: atom_id res chain seq x y z
N VAL A 1 17.42 -19.87 -5.22
CA VAL A 1 17.81 -21.28 -5.42
C VAL A 1 16.56 -22.12 -5.45
N ALA A 2 16.43 -23.00 -6.44
CA ALA A 2 15.38 -24.01 -6.53
C ALA A 2 15.97 -25.40 -6.25
N CYS A 3 15.17 -26.29 -5.67
CA CYS A 3 15.53 -27.67 -5.39
C CYS A 3 14.37 -28.59 -5.78
N ILE A 4 14.62 -29.56 -6.64
CA ILE A 4 13.69 -30.63 -6.98
C ILE A 4 14.04 -31.86 -6.14
N ALA A 5 13.03 -32.42 -5.48
CA ALA A 5 13.14 -33.70 -4.75
C ALA A 5 12.32 -34.76 -5.49
N THR A 6 12.96 -35.82 -5.92
CA THR A 6 12.31 -36.99 -6.56
C THR A 6 12.57 -38.24 -5.75
N THR A 7 11.55 -39.05 -5.53
CA THR A 7 11.68 -40.34 -4.82
C THR A 7 11.51 -41.46 -5.82
N ASN A 8 12.43 -42.41 -5.82
CA ASN A 8 12.34 -43.61 -6.64
C ASN A 8 11.46 -44.69 -6.00
N ASP A 9 11.20 -45.78 -6.73
CA ASP A 9 10.36 -46.93 -6.28
C ASP A 9 10.90 -47.61 -5.01
N HIS A 10 12.20 -47.41 -4.70
CA HIS A 10 12.84 -47.95 -3.48
C HIS A 10 12.80 -46.95 -2.30
N GLY A 11 12.05 -45.85 -2.42
CA GLY A 11 11.93 -44.87 -1.35
C GLY A 11 13.14 -43.92 -1.20
N VAL A 12 14.13 -43.98 -2.09
CA VAL A 12 15.31 -43.11 -2.02
C VAL A 12 15.02 -41.79 -2.72
N THR A 13 15.23 -40.68 -1.98
CA THR A 13 15.02 -39.32 -2.49
C THR A 13 16.30 -38.73 -3.06
N ASN A 14 16.24 -38.33 -4.32
CA ASN A 14 17.29 -37.61 -5.02
C ASN A 14 16.96 -36.11 -5.07
N TYR A 15 17.99 -35.25 -4.97
CA TYR A 15 17.86 -33.81 -4.97
C TYR A 15 18.66 -33.18 -6.10
N LYS A 16 18.00 -32.38 -6.93
CA LYS A 16 18.65 -31.50 -7.91
C LYS A 16 18.47 -30.06 -7.50
N SER A 17 19.54 -29.31 -7.27
CA SER A 17 19.49 -27.89 -6.93
C SER A 17 20.09 -27.04 -8.03
N LYS A 18 19.45 -25.93 -8.40
CA LYS A 18 19.94 -24.97 -9.38
C LYS A 18 19.70 -23.53 -8.88
N ARG A 19 20.65 -22.65 -9.16
CA ARG A 19 20.52 -21.22 -8.85
C ARG A 19 20.04 -20.49 -10.10
N PHE A 20 19.03 -19.65 -9.91
CA PHE A 20 18.53 -18.73 -10.91
C PHE A 20 18.61 -17.31 -10.32
N SER A 21 18.81 -16.31 -11.16
CA SER A 21 18.60 -14.92 -10.75
C SER A 21 17.09 -14.59 -10.74
N THR A 22 16.74 -13.43 -10.26
CA THR A 22 15.34 -12.95 -10.24
C THR A 22 14.97 -12.15 -11.50
N PHE A 23 15.86 -12.09 -12.49
CA PHE A 23 15.53 -11.52 -13.79
C PHE A 23 14.53 -12.40 -14.54
N THR A 24 13.60 -11.78 -15.25
CA THR A 24 12.49 -12.47 -15.94
C THR A 24 12.97 -13.62 -16.84
N GLY A 25 14.08 -13.42 -17.59
CA GLY A 25 14.66 -14.48 -18.42
C GLY A 25 15.11 -15.70 -17.62
N ASP A 26 15.68 -15.48 -16.43
CA ASP A 26 16.11 -16.57 -15.54
C ASP A 26 14.92 -17.27 -14.88
N LEU A 27 13.86 -16.53 -14.56
CA LEU A 27 12.64 -17.12 -14.02
C LEU A 27 11.93 -17.99 -15.06
N ARG A 28 11.94 -17.60 -16.35
CA ARG A 28 11.46 -18.44 -17.45
C ARG A 28 12.31 -19.69 -17.60
N ARG A 29 13.65 -19.55 -17.56
CA ARG A 29 14.55 -20.73 -17.53
C ARG A 29 14.34 -21.64 -16.32
N CYS A 30 13.88 -21.09 -15.19
CA CYS A 30 13.47 -21.88 -14.04
C CYS A 30 12.20 -22.69 -14.35
N ALA A 31 11.20 -22.09 -15.00
CA ALA A 31 9.98 -22.78 -15.43
C ALA A 31 10.30 -23.91 -16.43
N ASP A 32 11.16 -23.63 -17.42
CA ASP A 32 11.61 -24.64 -18.39
C ASP A 32 12.33 -25.80 -17.69
N TRP A 33 13.24 -25.52 -16.77
CA TRP A 33 13.96 -26.52 -16.00
C TRP A 33 13.04 -27.38 -15.12
N LEU A 34 11.99 -26.81 -14.52
CA LEU A 34 10.97 -27.56 -13.79
C LEU A 34 10.20 -28.51 -14.74
N SER A 35 9.80 -28.01 -15.90
CA SER A 35 9.10 -28.76 -16.93
C SER A 35 9.94 -29.93 -17.47
N GLU A 36 11.22 -29.69 -17.80
CA GLU A 36 12.18 -30.70 -18.24
C GLU A 36 12.38 -31.84 -17.22
N ASN A 37 12.17 -31.54 -15.94
CA ASN A 37 12.25 -32.53 -14.87
C ASN A 37 10.89 -33.07 -14.43
N ASN A 38 9.81 -32.84 -15.19
CA ASN A 38 8.43 -33.23 -14.87
C ASN A 38 7.95 -32.74 -13.46
N CYS A 39 8.49 -31.65 -13.00
CA CYS A 39 8.14 -31.08 -11.68
C CYS A 39 7.02 -30.06 -11.84
N LYS A 40 5.79 -30.48 -11.59
CA LYS A 40 4.58 -29.62 -11.68
C LYS A 40 4.21 -28.98 -10.36
N ASP A 41 4.53 -29.60 -9.24
CA ASP A 41 4.17 -29.12 -7.92
C ASP A 41 5.34 -28.34 -7.33
N VAL A 42 5.10 -27.08 -6.95
CA VAL A 42 6.12 -26.12 -6.49
C VAL A 42 5.69 -25.53 -5.16
N CYS A 43 6.58 -25.57 -4.19
CA CYS A 43 6.41 -24.84 -2.93
C CYS A 43 7.38 -23.67 -2.86
N MET A 44 6.89 -22.49 -2.46
CA MET A 44 7.73 -21.32 -2.23
C MET A 44 7.32 -20.58 -0.96
N GLU A 45 8.29 -19.91 -0.35
CA GLU A 45 8.07 -19.10 0.84
C GLU A 45 7.52 -17.71 0.49
N SER A 46 6.53 -17.21 1.26
CA SER A 46 5.85 -15.92 1.05
C SER A 46 6.56 -14.75 1.71
N THR A 47 7.88 -14.66 1.59
CA THR A 47 8.64 -13.54 2.17
C THR A 47 8.41 -12.23 1.42
N GLY A 48 7.81 -11.24 2.08
CA GLY A 48 7.55 -9.91 1.53
C GLY A 48 6.77 -9.94 0.22
N LYS A 49 7.26 -9.21 -0.79
CA LYS A 49 6.69 -9.21 -2.16
C LYS A 49 7.54 -9.98 -3.18
N TYR A 50 8.65 -10.58 -2.74
CA TYR A 50 9.63 -11.22 -3.64
C TYR A 50 9.11 -12.47 -4.33
N TRP A 51 8.11 -13.15 -3.76
CA TRP A 51 7.46 -14.32 -4.35
C TRP A 51 6.57 -13.98 -5.55
N ILE A 52 6.01 -12.76 -5.62
CA ILE A 52 5.00 -12.37 -6.62
C ILE A 52 5.50 -12.50 -8.06
N PRO A 53 6.68 -11.98 -8.45
CA PRO A 53 7.18 -12.13 -9.83
C PRO A 53 7.43 -13.59 -10.20
N ILE A 54 7.88 -14.41 -9.24
CA ILE A 54 8.13 -15.82 -9.45
C ILE A 54 6.81 -16.57 -9.62
N TYR A 55 5.85 -16.29 -8.75
CA TYR A 55 4.50 -16.86 -8.80
C TYR A 55 3.83 -16.58 -10.14
N ASN A 56 3.80 -15.31 -10.57
CA ASN A 56 3.16 -14.90 -11.82
C ASN A 56 3.74 -15.59 -13.09
N ILE A 57 4.99 -16.03 -13.05
CA ILE A 57 5.61 -16.77 -14.17
C ILE A 57 5.27 -18.26 -14.06
N LEU A 58 5.38 -18.84 -12.87
CA LEU A 58 5.23 -20.27 -12.66
C LEU A 58 3.76 -20.73 -12.62
N GLU A 59 2.81 -19.88 -12.26
CA GLU A 59 1.37 -20.24 -12.14
C GLU A 59 0.76 -20.73 -13.45
N HIS A 60 1.38 -20.42 -14.61
CA HIS A 60 0.93 -20.88 -15.91
C HIS A 60 1.28 -22.34 -16.21
N THR A 61 2.29 -22.89 -15.51
CA THR A 61 2.85 -24.21 -15.81
C THR A 61 2.95 -25.14 -14.60
N CYS A 62 2.82 -24.59 -13.40
CA CYS A 62 3.00 -25.32 -12.14
C CYS A 62 1.81 -25.12 -11.19
N ASN A 63 1.56 -26.12 -10.36
CA ASN A 63 0.70 -26.02 -9.18
C ASN A 63 1.54 -25.44 -8.04
N ILE A 64 1.20 -24.22 -7.60
CA ILE A 64 2.06 -23.54 -6.64
C ILE A 64 1.40 -23.50 -5.27
N VAL A 65 2.14 -23.98 -4.26
CA VAL A 65 1.81 -23.82 -2.85
C VAL A 65 2.67 -22.71 -2.27
N LEU A 66 2.04 -21.62 -1.87
CA LEU A 66 2.72 -20.50 -1.20
C LEU A 66 2.66 -20.70 0.31
N ALA A 67 3.81 -20.98 0.91
CA ALA A 67 3.94 -21.28 2.33
C ALA A 67 4.28 -20.04 3.15
N HIS A 68 3.63 -19.89 4.30
CA HIS A 68 4.00 -18.85 5.24
C HIS A 68 5.35 -19.17 5.91
N PRO A 69 6.29 -18.22 6.04
CA PRO A 69 7.64 -18.44 6.58
C PRO A 69 7.67 -19.13 7.93
N LYS A 70 6.67 -18.88 8.78
CA LYS A 70 6.55 -19.50 10.10
C LYS A 70 6.47 -21.04 10.04
N TYR A 71 5.85 -21.58 8.99
CA TYR A 71 5.61 -23.03 8.87
C TYR A 71 6.73 -23.76 8.13
N VAL A 72 7.57 -23.05 7.38
CA VAL A 72 8.68 -23.66 6.61
C VAL A 72 10.05 -23.38 7.23
N LYS A 73 10.12 -22.73 8.38
CA LYS A 73 11.37 -22.36 9.05
C LYS A 73 12.10 -23.61 9.53
N ALA A 74 13.35 -23.80 9.08
CA ALA A 74 14.23 -24.87 9.56
C ALA A 74 14.54 -24.72 11.05
N ILE A 75 14.53 -25.84 11.78
CA ILE A 75 14.53 -25.84 13.26
C ILE A 75 15.91 -25.50 13.84
N ARG A 76 17.03 -25.88 13.23
CA ARG A 76 18.42 -25.53 13.67
C ARG A 76 19.43 -25.81 12.55
N GLY A 77 20.56 -25.06 12.54
CA GLY A 77 21.74 -25.33 11.70
C GLY A 77 22.26 -24.09 10.97
N LYS A 78 23.43 -24.23 10.31
CA LYS A 78 24.01 -23.18 9.48
C LYS A 78 23.13 -22.93 8.25
N LYS A 79 22.47 -21.78 8.21
CA LYS A 79 21.52 -21.40 7.17
C LYS A 79 22.23 -21.09 5.85
N THR A 80 21.82 -21.75 4.75
CA THR A 80 22.22 -21.42 3.38
C THR A 80 21.03 -21.61 2.46
N ASP A 81 20.92 -20.80 1.41
CA ASP A 81 19.83 -20.87 0.42
C ASP A 81 19.61 -22.27 -0.15
N LYS A 82 20.70 -23.03 -0.36
CA LYS A 82 20.64 -24.40 -0.86
C LYS A 82 20.04 -25.38 0.15
N ARG A 83 20.37 -25.22 1.42
CA ARG A 83 19.80 -26.04 2.50
C ARG A 83 18.34 -25.71 2.74
N ASP A 84 18.01 -24.40 2.71
CA ASP A 84 16.62 -23.95 2.86
C ASP A 84 15.75 -24.45 1.71
N ALA A 85 16.20 -24.36 0.46
CA ALA A 85 15.47 -24.89 -0.69
C ALA A 85 15.27 -26.42 -0.61
N LYS A 86 16.31 -27.16 -0.17
CA LYS A 86 16.20 -28.61 0.05
C LYS A 86 15.22 -28.95 1.16
N TRP A 87 15.28 -28.22 2.28
CA TRP A 87 14.36 -28.39 3.40
C TRP A 87 12.90 -28.16 3.01
N ILE A 88 12.63 -27.08 2.26
CA ILE A 88 11.28 -26.78 1.77
C ILE A 88 10.79 -27.91 0.86
N ALA A 89 11.64 -28.42 -0.04
CA ALA A 89 11.30 -29.53 -0.91
C ALA A 89 10.98 -30.81 -0.11
N ASP A 90 11.71 -31.07 0.98
CA ASP A 90 11.47 -32.22 1.86
C ASP A 90 10.14 -32.15 2.59
N ILE A 91 9.86 -31.03 3.27
CA ILE A 91 8.60 -30.90 4.01
C ILE A 91 7.39 -30.85 3.07
N PHE A 92 7.55 -30.26 1.88
CA PHE A 92 6.50 -30.22 0.87
C PHE A 92 6.19 -31.61 0.30
N LYS A 93 7.21 -32.39 -0.02
CA LYS A 93 7.05 -33.77 -0.48
C LYS A 93 6.27 -34.67 0.51
N HIS A 94 6.39 -34.41 1.80
CA HIS A 94 5.70 -35.15 2.85
C HIS A 94 4.35 -34.53 3.25
N ASP A 95 3.83 -33.60 2.45
CA ASP A 95 2.55 -32.90 2.70
C ASP A 95 2.48 -32.17 4.07
N LEU A 96 3.64 -31.72 4.55
CA LEU A 96 3.76 -31.03 5.83
C LEU A 96 3.64 -29.49 5.71
N VAL A 97 3.29 -28.99 4.52
CA VAL A 97 3.19 -27.55 4.24
C VAL A 97 1.74 -27.17 4.01
N SER A 98 1.20 -26.33 4.91
CA SER A 98 -0.08 -25.69 4.67
C SER A 98 0.09 -24.48 3.76
N GLY A 99 -0.60 -24.48 2.62
CA GLY A 99 -0.58 -23.38 1.65
C GLY A 99 -1.43 -22.20 2.08
N SER A 100 -0.98 -20.99 1.73
CA SER A 100 -1.79 -19.78 1.82
C SER A 100 -2.75 -19.70 0.63
N PHE A 101 -3.98 -19.26 0.87
CA PHE A 101 -4.91 -18.98 -0.23
C PHE A 101 -4.43 -17.81 -1.07
N ILE A 102 -4.27 -18.01 -2.36
CA ILE A 102 -3.91 -16.98 -3.34
C ILE A 102 -5.09 -16.79 -4.28
N PRO A 103 -5.69 -15.60 -4.33
CA PRO A 103 -6.78 -15.30 -5.26
C PRO A 103 -6.31 -15.39 -6.72
N PRO A 104 -7.24 -15.57 -7.68
CA PRO A 104 -6.96 -15.43 -9.11
C PRO A 104 -6.29 -14.10 -9.46
N ALA A 105 -5.62 -14.05 -10.62
CA ALA A 105 -4.78 -12.91 -11.01
C ALA A 105 -5.55 -11.58 -11.07
N ASP A 106 -6.75 -11.59 -11.63
CA ASP A 106 -7.66 -10.44 -11.72
C ASP A 106 -8.04 -9.88 -10.32
N ILE A 107 -8.36 -10.77 -9.40
CA ILE A 107 -8.65 -10.39 -8.00
C ILE A 107 -7.40 -9.85 -7.29
N ARG A 108 -6.20 -10.40 -7.57
CA ARG A 108 -4.94 -9.86 -7.01
C ARG A 108 -4.68 -8.45 -7.51
N GLN A 109 -4.88 -8.19 -8.81
CA GLN A 109 -4.71 -6.87 -9.42
C GLN A 109 -5.71 -5.87 -8.85
N LEU A 110 -7.00 -6.23 -8.79
CA LEU A 110 -8.02 -5.37 -8.19
C LEU A 110 -7.71 -5.04 -6.74
N ARG A 111 -7.29 -6.02 -5.93
CA ARG A 111 -6.91 -5.79 -4.52
C ARG A 111 -5.73 -4.84 -4.38
N ASP A 112 -4.77 -4.86 -5.28
CA ASP A 112 -3.62 -3.95 -5.25
C ASP A 112 -4.06 -2.52 -5.54
N LEU A 113 -4.90 -2.30 -6.56
CA LEU A 113 -5.48 -1.00 -6.90
C LEU A 113 -6.35 -0.43 -5.76
N VAL A 114 -7.27 -1.23 -5.22
CA VAL A 114 -8.13 -0.81 -4.10
C VAL A 114 -7.32 -0.45 -2.85
N ARG A 115 -6.25 -1.19 -2.56
CA ARG A 115 -5.35 -0.87 -1.45
C ARG A 115 -4.55 0.40 -1.70
N TYR A 116 -4.21 0.68 -2.95
CA TYR A 116 -3.53 1.92 -3.30
C TYR A 116 -4.49 3.12 -3.19
N HIS A 117 -5.71 3.01 -3.70
CA HIS A 117 -6.77 4.01 -3.51
C HIS A 117 -6.97 4.34 -2.02
N TRP A 118 -7.11 3.32 -1.18
CA TRP A 118 -7.23 3.52 0.26
C TRP A 118 -6.02 4.27 0.88
N LYS A 119 -4.81 4.07 0.36
CA LYS A 119 -3.64 4.83 0.79
C LYS A 119 -3.71 6.30 0.39
N LEU A 120 -4.17 6.60 -0.82
CA LEU A 120 -4.35 7.99 -1.28
C LEU A 120 -5.36 8.71 -0.39
N THR A 121 -6.50 8.08 -0.09
CA THR A 121 -7.50 8.62 0.83
C THR A 121 -6.92 8.89 2.24
N ASN A 122 -6.10 7.98 2.75
CA ASN A 122 -5.43 8.19 4.05
C ASN A 122 -4.40 9.34 4.00
N PHE A 123 -3.67 9.51 2.90
CA PHE A 123 -2.77 10.65 2.72
C PHE A 123 -3.54 11.96 2.70
N ASN A 124 -4.65 12.02 1.96
CA ASN A 124 -5.54 13.20 1.94
C ASN A 124 -6.09 13.52 3.34
N GLY A 125 -6.55 12.52 4.09
CA GLY A 125 -6.93 12.68 5.50
C GLY A 125 -5.80 13.23 6.39
N GLY A 126 -4.56 12.77 6.16
CA GLY A 126 -3.38 13.29 6.82
C GLY A 126 -3.11 14.76 6.50
N GLU A 127 -3.28 15.20 5.24
CA GLU A 127 -3.12 16.57 4.82
C GLU A 127 -4.24 17.47 5.40
N LYS A 128 -5.48 16.99 5.44
CA LYS A 128 -6.60 17.70 6.10
C LYS A 128 -6.28 17.99 7.57
N ASN A 129 -5.74 17.02 8.29
CA ASN A 129 -5.33 17.23 9.69
C ASN A 129 -4.20 18.27 9.81
N ARG A 130 -3.24 18.29 8.88
CA ARG A 130 -2.15 19.28 8.85
C ARG A 130 -2.68 20.67 8.55
N ALA A 131 -3.62 20.80 7.60
CA ALA A 131 -4.28 22.07 7.30
C ALA A 131 -5.03 22.59 8.50
N GLN A 132 -5.80 21.75 9.18
CA GLN A 132 -6.50 22.13 10.42
C GLN A 132 -5.52 22.59 11.50
N ASN A 133 -4.37 21.93 11.65
CA ASN A 133 -3.33 22.36 12.59
C ASN A 133 -2.78 23.77 12.25
N CYS A 134 -2.64 24.13 10.97
CA CYS A 134 -2.23 25.47 10.57
C CYS A 134 -3.26 26.53 11.01
N LEU A 135 -4.55 26.26 10.83
CA LEU A 135 -5.64 27.12 11.26
C LEU A 135 -5.65 27.24 12.80
N THR A 136 -5.53 26.13 13.51
CA THR A 136 -5.52 26.11 14.99
C THR A 136 -4.34 26.91 15.56
N VAL A 137 -3.13 26.75 15.00
CA VAL A 137 -1.94 27.51 15.44
C VAL A 137 -2.11 29.02 15.18
N SER A 138 -2.85 29.37 14.12
CA SER A 138 -3.19 30.76 13.78
C SER A 138 -4.36 31.30 14.58
N ASN A 139 -4.92 30.57 15.55
CA ASN A 139 -6.15 30.85 16.29
C ASN A 139 -7.38 31.08 15.38
N ILE A 140 -7.42 30.48 14.22
CA ILE A 140 -8.55 30.49 13.27
C ILE A 140 -9.42 29.27 13.56
N LYS A 141 -10.64 29.48 14.05
CA LYS A 141 -11.53 28.44 14.61
C LYS A 141 -12.67 28.05 13.66
N LEU A 142 -12.38 27.83 12.40
CA LEU A 142 -13.39 27.47 11.40
C LEU A 142 -14.10 26.16 11.72
N ASP A 143 -13.45 25.25 12.43
CA ASP A 143 -14.01 23.96 12.90
C ASP A 143 -15.08 24.10 13.97
N ASP A 144 -15.12 25.21 14.70
CA ASP A 144 -16.18 25.51 15.67
C ASP A 144 -17.49 25.95 14.99
N VAL A 145 -17.42 26.47 13.76
CA VAL A 145 -18.54 27.07 13.05
C VAL A 145 -18.96 26.30 11.78
N PHE A 146 -18.08 25.56 11.17
CA PHE A 146 -18.35 24.72 10.01
C PHE A 146 -18.21 23.25 10.35
N SER A 147 -19.16 22.44 9.92
CA SER A 147 -19.08 20.96 10.04
C SER A 147 -18.01 20.35 9.14
N ASP A 148 -17.65 21.05 8.07
CA ASP A 148 -16.57 20.69 7.14
C ASP A 148 -15.74 21.93 6.83
N VAL A 149 -14.52 21.96 7.36
CA VAL A 149 -13.55 23.05 7.17
C VAL A 149 -13.00 23.10 5.74
N PHE A 150 -13.17 22.02 4.98
CA PHE A 150 -12.79 21.92 3.56
C PHE A 150 -13.97 22.13 2.62
N GLY A 151 -15.18 22.38 3.17
CA GLY A 151 -16.37 22.73 2.42
C GLY A 151 -16.26 24.10 1.75
N LYS A 152 -17.11 24.38 0.76
CA LYS A 152 -17.04 25.57 -0.12
C LYS A 152 -16.88 26.90 0.64
N ALA A 153 -17.67 27.15 1.69
CA ALA A 153 -17.61 28.39 2.43
C ALA A 153 -16.33 28.54 3.24
N ALA A 154 -15.97 27.54 4.04
CA ALA A 154 -14.76 27.55 4.84
C ALA A 154 -13.49 27.59 3.98
N SER A 155 -13.48 26.88 2.85
CA SER A 155 -12.38 26.90 1.89
C SER A 155 -12.22 28.28 1.23
N ALA A 156 -13.32 28.97 0.91
CA ALA A 156 -13.29 30.33 0.36
C ALA A 156 -12.77 31.36 1.39
N ILE A 157 -13.20 31.25 2.65
CA ILE A 157 -12.67 32.07 3.77
C ILE A 157 -11.16 31.81 3.95
N THR A 158 -10.74 30.53 3.97
CA THR A 158 -9.33 30.16 4.08
C THR A 158 -8.51 30.71 2.91
N THR A 159 -9.04 30.71 1.69
CA THR A 159 -8.37 31.31 0.52
C THR A 159 -8.17 32.79 0.72
N ARG A 160 -9.19 33.50 1.19
CA ARG A 160 -9.08 34.93 1.46
C ARG A 160 -8.05 35.25 2.55
N LEU A 161 -8.01 34.44 3.62
CA LEU A 161 -7.00 34.57 4.68
C LEU A 161 -5.56 34.33 4.16
N LEU A 162 -5.39 33.47 3.16
CA LEU A 162 -4.09 33.24 2.52
C LEU A 162 -3.66 34.39 1.60
N GLU A 163 -4.58 35.20 1.11
CA GLU A 163 -4.29 36.36 0.25
C GLU A 163 -3.88 37.58 1.08
N SER A 164 -4.54 37.84 2.21
CA SER A 164 -4.27 38.97 3.08
C SER A 164 -4.77 38.72 4.51
N ASN A 165 -4.00 39.17 5.49
CA ASN A 165 -4.40 39.21 6.90
C ASN A 165 -5.28 40.44 7.27
N GLU A 166 -5.71 41.25 6.29
CA GLU A 166 -6.59 42.36 6.58
C GLU A 166 -8.00 41.84 6.93
N PRO A 167 -8.67 42.45 7.93
CA PRO A 167 -10.05 42.11 8.27
C PRO A 167 -10.99 42.23 7.07
N PHE A 168 -11.92 41.29 6.92
CA PHE A 168 -12.88 41.29 5.82
C PHE A 168 -14.25 40.81 6.28
N ASP A 169 -15.31 41.14 5.54
CA ASP A 169 -16.67 40.65 5.80
C ASP A 169 -16.80 39.21 5.27
N VAL A 170 -17.18 38.27 6.13
CA VAL A 170 -17.38 36.86 5.77
C VAL A 170 -18.63 36.61 4.92
N LYS A 171 -19.63 37.51 4.96
CA LYS A 171 -20.93 37.32 4.29
C LYS A 171 -20.84 36.89 2.81
N PRO A 172 -19.96 37.47 1.96
CA PRO A 172 -19.86 37.09 0.55
C PRO A 172 -19.45 35.64 0.33
N TYR A 173 -18.78 35.03 1.31
CA TYR A 173 -18.25 33.66 1.23
C TYR A 173 -19.23 32.60 1.75
N LEU A 174 -20.33 33.04 2.39
CA LEU A 174 -21.29 32.13 3.01
C LEU A 174 -22.28 31.55 2.00
N THR A 175 -22.62 30.28 2.20
CA THR A 175 -23.66 29.60 1.44
C THR A 175 -25.01 29.62 2.17
N LYS A 176 -26.12 29.45 1.44
CA LYS A 176 -27.50 29.53 1.99
C LYS A 176 -27.81 28.53 3.13
N ASN A 177 -27.00 27.52 3.32
CA ASN A 177 -27.25 26.41 4.27
C ASN A 177 -26.51 26.56 5.60
N ILE A 178 -25.89 27.71 5.87
CA ILE A 178 -25.11 27.90 7.09
C ILE A 178 -26.08 28.16 8.25
N LYS A 179 -25.94 27.37 9.31
CA LYS A 179 -26.82 27.41 10.49
C LYS A 179 -26.30 28.30 11.62
N LYS A 180 -25.02 28.65 11.61
CA LYS A 180 -24.38 29.45 12.66
C LYS A 180 -24.60 30.96 12.42
N PRO A 181 -24.73 31.76 13.46
CA PRO A 181 -24.79 33.23 13.34
C PRO A 181 -23.56 33.80 12.64
N ILE A 182 -23.75 34.81 11.81
CA ILE A 182 -22.67 35.45 11.03
C ILE A 182 -21.59 36.01 11.95
N GLU A 183 -22.00 36.57 13.10
CA GLU A 183 -21.09 37.13 14.09
C GLU A 183 -20.15 36.09 14.69
N GLN A 184 -20.61 34.83 14.85
CA GLN A 184 -19.75 33.73 15.29
C GLN A 184 -18.76 33.32 14.20
N ILE A 185 -19.18 33.31 12.94
CA ILE A 185 -18.30 32.99 11.83
C ILE A 185 -17.24 34.07 11.64
N GLN A 186 -17.65 35.37 11.79
CA GLN A 186 -16.73 36.48 11.76
C GLN A 186 -15.70 36.42 12.90
N ALA A 187 -16.11 36.04 14.10
CA ALA A 187 -15.19 35.85 15.22
C ALA A 187 -14.29 34.61 15.07
N ALA A 188 -14.71 33.58 14.32
CA ALA A 188 -13.94 32.37 14.12
C ALA A 188 -12.79 32.57 13.12
N GLU A 189 -12.86 33.53 12.22
CA GLU A 189 -11.78 33.87 11.27
C GLU A 189 -10.80 34.93 11.83
N ASP A 190 -11.14 35.59 12.94
CA ASP A 190 -10.34 36.62 13.58
C ASP A 190 -9.14 36.01 14.33
N GLY A 191 -8.19 35.53 13.52
CA GLY A 191 -6.92 34.95 13.93
C GLY A 191 -5.76 35.57 13.17
N GLU A 192 -4.54 35.30 13.61
CA GLU A 192 -3.33 35.83 12.97
C GLU A 192 -2.56 34.70 12.26
N MET A 193 -2.70 34.62 10.93
CA MET A 193 -1.94 33.70 10.13
C MET A 193 -0.57 34.24 9.77
N CYS A 194 0.48 33.80 10.44
CA CYS A 194 1.84 34.19 10.08
C CYS A 194 2.26 33.62 8.72
N ALA A 195 3.25 34.27 8.07
CA ALA A 195 3.72 33.92 6.73
C ALA A 195 4.13 32.46 6.60
N GLU A 196 4.73 31.89 7.63
CA GLU A 196 5.14 30.48 7.71
C GLU A 196 3.94 29.53 7.63
N GLN A 197 2.86 29.79 8.42
CA GLN A 197 1.66 28.94 8.41
C GLN A 197 0.88 29.11 7.11
N ALA A 198 0.84 30.33 6.55
CA ALA A 198 0.22 30.59 5.25
C ALA A 198 0.90 29.80 4.13
N GLU A 199 2.24 29.82 4.07
CA GLU A 199 2.99 29.09 3.04
C GLU A 199 2.83 27.57 3.20
N LYS A 200 2.92 27.07 4.42
CA LYS A 200 2.67 25.66 4.73
C LYS A 200 1.27 25.24 4.30
N LEU A 201 0.25 26.04 4.58
CA LEU A 201 -1.13 25.74 4.20
C LEU A 201 -1.35 25.77 2.68
N ARG A 202 -0.67 26.66 1.93
CA ARG A 202 -0.67 26.64 0.45
C ARG A 202 -0.11 25.35 -0.11
N ILE A 203 1.04 24.89 0.42
CA ILE A 203 1.67 23.63 0.00
C ILE A 203 0.75 22.43 0.30
N ILE A 204 0.15 22.39 1.50
CA ILE A 204 -0.78 21.33 1.89
C ILE A 204 -1.98 21.29 0.95
N ARG A 205 -2.59 22.41 0.61
CA ARG A 205 -3.74 22.48 -0.31
C ARG A 205 -3.36 22.00 -1.70
N SER A 206 -2.23 22.44 -2.24
CA SER A 206 -1.73 21.95 -3.54
C SER A 206 -1.50 20.43 -3.55
N HIS A 207 -1.02 19.87 -2.43
CA HIS A 207 -0.85 18.42 -2.30
C HIS A 207 -2.20 17.69 -2.22
N MET A 208 -3.19 18.25 -1.50
CA MET A 208 -4.55 17.70 -1.47
C MET A 208 -5.18 17.66 -2.87
N ASP A 209 -5.08 18.76 -3.62
CA ASP A 209 -5.59 18.83 -5.01
C ASP A 209 -4.93 17.75 -5.90
N SER A 210 -3.63 17.55 -5.74
CA SER A 210 -2.88 16.50 -6.46
C SER A 210 -3.34 15.09 -6.07
N LEU A 211 -3.61 14.84 -4.79
CA LEU A 211 -4.11 13.54 -4.30
C LEU A 211 -5.52 13.26 -4.84
N GLU A 212 -6.40 14.27 -4.88
CA GLU A 212 -7.75 14.14 -5.43
C GLU A 212 -7.72 13.80 -6.92
N LEU A 213 -6.82 14.40 -7.69
CA LEU A 213 -6.60 14.03 -9.09
C LEU A 213 -6.13 12.58 -9.23
N CYS A 214 -5.15 12.16 -8.41
CA CYS A 214 -4.67 10.78 -8.42
C CYS A 214 -5.75 9.76 -8.04
N GLU A 215 -6.65 10.12 -7.10
CA GLU A 215 -7.80 9.27 -6.74
C GLU A 215 -8.82 9.15 -7.88
N ALA A 216 -9.02 10.22 -8.65
CA ALA A 216 -9.95 10.24 -9.77
C ALA A 216 -9.43 9.47 -11.00
N ASP A 217 -8.10 9.37 -11.16
CA ASP A 217 -7.45 8.65 -12.27
C ASP A 217 -7.33 7.14 -12.02
N LEU A 218 -7.57 6.67 -10.79
CA LEU A 218 -7.42 5.27 -10.40
C LEU A 218 -8.72 4.50 -10.55
#